data_d65c91cf124075a89e8b946e7a2bf986
#
_entry.id   d65c91cf124075a89e8b946e7a2bf986
#
_cell.length_a   1.000
_cell.length_b   1.000
_cell.length_c   1.000
_cell.angle_alpha   90.00
_cell.angle_beta   90.00
_cell.angle_gamma   90.00
#
_symmetry.space_group_name_H-M   'P 1'
#
loop_
_entity.id
_entity.type
_entity.pdbx_description
1 polymer ?
#
loop_
_entity_poly.entity_id
_entity_poly.type
_entity_poly.pdbx_seq_one_letter_code
_entity_poly.pdbx_strand_id
1 'polypeptide(L)'
;MTEKPKPTTAVERLEKLTGTDLHDLCDAAEAAIKGGGGFGWLSVPPRHIMEAYWRGVLLVPERQVFAARLDGTICGSAQLARPPRNNEAQALAAQLTSNFIAPWARGHGLARHLVLVVEDAASAAGFTVLNLDVRDTQAAAIQLYEGLGYVRWGTHPAYARVDGREIPGHYYFKRLGGEALPR
;
A
#
# COMPACT_ATOMS: atom_id res chain seq x y z
N MET A 1 -16.20 -36.11 0.04
CA MET A 1 -15.25 -35.02 0.38
C MET A 1 -15.87 -33.73 -0.14
N THR A 2 -16.45 -32.92 0.73
CA THR A 2 -17.00 -31.61 0.35
C THR A 2 -15.82 -30.66 0.15
N GLU A 3 -15.66 -30.21 -1.10
CA GLU A 3 -14.66 -29.19 -1.46
C GLU A 3 -14.95 -27.93 -0.65
N LYS A 4 -13.96 -27.45 0.12
CA LYS A 4 -14.10 -26.23 0.90
C LYS A 4 -14.33 -25.07 -0.07
N PRO A 5 -15.35 -24.23 0.12
CA PRO A 5 -15.61 -23.13 -0.80
C PRO A 5 -14.36 -22.24 -0.93
N LYS A 6 -14.05 -21.85 -2.15
CA LYS A 6 -12.93 -20.96 -2.41
C LYS A 6 -13.19 -19.60 -1.74
N PRO A 7 -12.23 -19.05 -0.98
CA PRO A 7 -12.44 -17.77 -0.31
C PRO A 7 -12.72 -16.66 -1.32
N THR A 8 -13.61 -15.76 -0.97
CA THR A 8 -13.92 -14.58 -1.77
C THR A 8 -12.91 -13.46 -1.50
N THR A 9 -12.44 -12.83 -2.57
CA THR A 9 -11.49 -11.71 -2.49
C THR A 9 -12.08 -10.48 -3.16
N ALA A 10 -11.89 -9.31 -2.55
CA ALA A 10 -12.30 -8.03 -3.13
C ALA A 10 -11.29 -6.94 -2.78
N VAL A 11 -11.20 -5.94 -3.66
CA VAL A 11 -10.48 -4.68 -3.38
C VAL A 11 -11.42 -3.54 -3.74
N GLU A 12 -11.58 -2.59 -2.83
CA GLU A 12 -12.48 -1.45 -3.00
C GLU A 12 -11.85 -0.16 -2.45
N ARG A 13 -12.29 0.97 -2.97
CA ARG A 13 -11.98 2.27 -2.40
C ARG A 13 -12.83 2.49 -1.15
N LEU A 14 -12.19 2.85 -0.05
CA LEU A 14 -12.87 3.27 1.18
C LEU A 14 -13.12 4.78 1.14
N GLU A 15 -14.39 5.17 1.15
CA GLU A 15 -14.81 6.56 1.29
C GLU A 15 -15.24 6.87 2.74
N LYS A 16 -15.67 5.85 3.45
CA LYS A 16 -16.10 5.90 4.85
C LYS A 16 -15.86 4.55 5.52
N LEU A 17 -15.79 4.56 6.84
CA LEU A 17 -15.73 3.35 7.66
C LEU A 17 -17.14 2.94 8.06
N THR A 18 -17.50 1.70 7.81
CA THR A 18 -18.83 1.12 8.14
C THR A 18 -18.66 -0.20 8.86
N GLY A 19 -19.63 -0.58 9.70
CA GLY A 19 -19.60 -1.86 10.40
C GLY A 19 -18.30 -2.07 11.17
N THR A 20 -17.58 -3.14 10.85
CA THR A 20 -16.32 -3.55 11.49
C THR A 20 -15.07 -2.95 10.83
N ASP A 21 -15.20 -2.15 9.77
CA ASP A 21 -14.08 -1.70 8.94
C ASP A 21 -12.90 -1.13 9.73
N LEU A 22 -13.18 -0.26 10.70
CA LEU A 22 -12.13 0.32 11.54
C LEU A 22 -11.41 -0.73 12.39
N HIS A 23 -12.17 -1.68 12.94
CA HIS A 23 -11.64 -2.77 13.74
C HIS A 23 -10.75 -3.67 12.87
N ASP A 24 -11.28 -4.09 11.73
CA ASP A 24 -10.58 -4.95 10.78
C ASP A 24 -9.28 -4.32 10.26
N LEU A 25 -9.30 -3.01 9.89
CA LEU A 25 -8.12 -2.27 9.47
C LEU A 25 -7.04 -2.24 10.55
N CYS A 26 -7.44 -1.99 11.79
CA CYS A 26 -6.50 -1.97 12.91
C CYS A 26 -5.91 -3.37 13.17
N ASP A 27 -6.72 -4.42 13.14
CA ASP A 27 -6.26 -5.79 13.36
C ASP A 27 -5.34 -6.27 12.23
N ALA A 28 -5.69 -5.95 10.98
CA ALA A 28 -4.85 -6.26 9.83
C ALA A 28 -3.50 -5.52 9.88
N ALA A 29 -3.51 -4.24 10.25
CA ALA A 29 -2.30 -3.44 10.40
C ALA A 29 -1.43 -3.95 11.56
N GLU A 30 -2.02 -4.26 12.71
CA GLU A 30 -1.33 -4.85 13.85
C GLU A 30 -0.64 -6.17 13.46
N ALA A 31 -1.37 -7.06 12.77
CA ALA A 31 -0.82 -8.33 12.30
C ALA A 31 0.34 -8.12 11.32
N ALA A 32 0.23 -7.14 10.40
CA ALA A 32 1.29 -6.82 9.46
C ALA A 32 2.53 -6.26 10.15
N ILE A 33 2.38 -5.37 11.14
CA ILE A 33 3.49 -4.80 11.92
C ILE A 33 4.21 -5.90 12.69
N LYS A 34 3.48 -6.76 13.41
CA LYS A 34 4.03 -7.92 14.15
C LYS A 34 4.76 -8.89 13.22
N GLY A 35 4.32 -9.01 11.97
CA GLY A 35 4.96 -9.83 10.94
C GLY A 35 6.18 -9.18 10.27
N GLY A 36 6.69 -8.06 10.79
CA GLY A 36 7.84 -7.33 10.24
C GLY A 36 7.54 -6.51 8.97
N GLY A 37 6.29 -6.52 8.51
CA GLY A 37 5.78 -5.66 7.45
C GLY A 37 5.43 -4.27 7.99
N GLY A 38 4.30 -3.77 7.56
CA GLY A 38 3.79 -2.49 8.06
C GLY A 38 4.30 -1.30 7.25
N PHE A 39 3.69 -0.19 7.50
CA PHE A 39 3.87 1.06 6.78
C PHE A 39 4.23 2.17 7.78
N GLY A 40 5.51 2.36 7.99
CA GLY A 40 6.05 3.40 8.88
C GLY A 40 6.16 3.02 10.35
N TRP A 41 5.30 2.16 10.89
CA TRP A 41 5.42 1.67 12.26
C TRP A 41 6.35 0.46 12.35
N LEU A 42 7.23 0.47 13.36
CA LEU A 42 8.12 -0.65 13.70
C LEU A 42 7.56 -1.47 14.86
N SER A 43 6.76 -0.86 15.72
CA SER A 43 6.02 -1.48 16.81
C SER A 43 4.56 -1.10 16.72
N VAL A 44 3.70 -1.96 17.24
CA VAL A 44 2.25 -1.72 17.26
C VAL A 44 1.95 -0.53 18.17
N PRO A 45 1.36 0.55 17.65
CA PRO A 45 0.95 1.68 18.48
C PRO A 45 -0.27 1.31 19.34
N PRO A 46 -0.58 2.08 20.39
CA PRO A 46 -1.82 1.94 21.12
C PRO A 46 -3.04 1.97 20.19
N ARG A 47 -4.06 1.16 20.48
CA ARG A 47 -5.25 1.00 19.61
C ARG A 47 -5.89 2.32 19.22
N HIS A 48 -6.08 3.24 20.16
CA HIS A 48 -6.68 4.54 19.90
C HIS A 48 -5.87 5.42 18.92
N ILE A 49 -4.54 5.27 18.90
CA ILE A 49 -3.66 5.97 17.94
C ILE A 49 -3.86 5.40 16.53
N MET A 50 -3.94 4.07 16.41
CA MET A 50 -4.19 3.43 15.12
C MET A 50 -5.58 3.74 14.56
N GLU A 51 -6.59 3.76 15.42
CA GLU A 51 -7.95 4.18 15.05
C GLU A 51 -8.01 5.65 14.61
N ALA A 52 -7.31 6.54 15.33
CA ALA A 52 -7.20 7.96 14.96
C ALA A 52 -6.52 8.12 13.60
N TYR A 53 -5.47 7.33 13.32
CA TYR A 53 -4.81 7.31 12.02
C TYR A 53 -5.79 6.95 10.90
N TRP A 54 -6.54 5.83 11.02
CA TRP A 54 -7.47 5.39 9.98
C TRP A 54 -8.62 6.36 9.75
N ARG A 55 -9.15 6.97 10.82
CA ARG A 55 -10.15 8.04 10.69
C ARG A 55 -9.57 9.28 10.04
N GLY A 56 -8.35 9.65 10.43
CA GLY A 56 -7.68 10.85 9.92
C GLY A 56 -7.32 10.76 8.44
N VAL A 57 -6.78 9.63 7.99
CA VAL A 57 -6.32 9.49 6.61
C VAL A 57 -7.46 9.60 5.58
N LEU A 58 -8.68 9.19 5.94
CA LEU A 58 -9.86 9.32 5.09
C LEU A 58 -10.34 10.77 4.95
N LEU A 59 -9.90 11.67 5.83
CA LEU A 59 -10.24 13.10 5.78
C LEU A 59 -9.23 13.92 4.97
N VAL A 60 -8.13 13.31 4.54
CA VAL A 60 -7.07 14.01 3.76
C VAL A 60 -7.47 14.02 2.28
N PRO A 61 -7.75 15.19 1.67
CA PRO A 61 -8.22 15.28 0.29
C PRO A 61 -7.24 14.72 -0.75
N GLU A 62 -5.93 14.79 -0.44
CA GLU A 62 -4.86 14.30 -1.31
C GLU A 62 -4.67 12.78 -1.23
N ARG A 63 -5.45 12.07 -0.38
CA ARG A 63 -5.32 10.62 -0.20
C ARG A 63 -6.58 9.88 -0.60
N GLN A 64 -6.38 8.74 -1.23
CA GLN A 64 -7.43 7.73 -1.44
C GLN A 64 -6.98 6.45 -0.77
N VAL A 65 -7.85 5.86 0.03
CA VAL A 65 -7.58 4.61 0.75
C VAL A 65 -8.30 3.47 0.04
N PHE A 66 -7.60 2.37 -0.19
CA PHE A 66 -8.14 1.15 -0.75
C PHE A 66 -8.00 0.03 0.26
N ALA A 67 -9.02 -0.79 0.40
CA ALA A 67 -9.03 -1.94 1.29
C ALA A 67 -9.11 -3.24 0.50
N ALA A 68 -8.34 -4.23 0.93
CA ALA A 68 -8.47 -5.62 0.48
C ALA A 68 -9.30 -6.40 1.49
N ARG A 69 -10.27 -7.18 1.00
CA ARG A 69 -11.12 -8.06 1.80
C ARG A 69 -10.90 -9.52 1.44
N LEU A 70 -10.90 -10.34 2.45
CA LEU A 70 -10.96 -11.80 2.36
C LEU A 70 -12.20 -12.27 3.14
N ASP A 71 -13.14 -12.91 2.45
CA ASP A 71 -14.44 -13.32 3.01
C ASP A 71 -15.19 -12.19 3.75
N GLY A 72 -15.13 -10.97 3.17
CA GLY A 72 -15.78 -9.77 3.69
C GLY A 72 -14.98 -8.99 4.75
N THR A 73 -13.98 -9.60 5.39
CA THR A 73 -13.13 -8.96 6.42
C THR A 73 -11.99 -8.18 5.76
N ILE A 74 -11.73 -6.94 6.18
CA ILE A 74 -10.57 -6.19 5.69
C ILE A 74 -9.29 -6.85 6.22
N CYS A 75 -8.40 -7.16 5.28
CA CYS A 75 -7.15 -7.87 5.57
C CYS A 75 -5.90 -7.13 5.06
N GLY A 76 -6.08 -5.97 4.47
CA GLY A 76 -4.98 -5.15 3.97
C GLY A 76 -5.46 -3.82 3.41
N SER A 77 -4.53 -2.95 3.11
CA SER A 77 -4.80 -1.62 2.55
C SER A 77 -3.66 -1.15 1.68
N ALA A 78 -3.96 -0.21 0.79
CA ALA A 78 -3.01 0.62 0.07
C ALA A 78 -3.57 2.04 -0.06
N GLN A 79 -2.69 3.02 -0.25
CA GLN A 79 -3.10 4.42 -0.40
C GLN A 79 -2.49 5.02 -1.65
N LEU A 80 -3.29 5.78 -2.39
CA LEU A 80 -2.84 6.69 -3.43
C LEU A 80 -2.68 8.09 -2.81
N ALA A 81 -1.46 8.61 -2.78
CA ALA A 81 -1.18 9.97 -2.34
C ALA A 81 -0.91 10.85 -3.56
N ARG A 82 -1.62 11.97 -3.65
CA ARG A 82 -1.45 12.99 -4.68
C ARG A 82 -0.43 14.03 -4.22
N PRO A 83 0.31 14.67 -5.12
CA PRO A 83 1.14 15.81 -4.77
C PRO A 83 0.27 16.97 -4.25
N PRO A 84 0.81 17.86 -3.40
CA PRO A 84 0.12 19.09 -3.02
C PRO A 84 -0.21 19.94 -4.25
N ARG A 85 -1.33 20.65 -4.22
CA ARG A 85 -1.84 21.45 -5.37
C ARG A 85 -0.87 22.52 -5.88
N ASN A 86 -0.01 23.03 -5.01
CA ASN A 86 1.01 24.03 -5.36
C ASN A 86 2.30 23.42 -5.94
N ASN A 87 2.37 22.09 -6.10
CA ASN A 87 3.52 21.42 -6.72
C ASN A 87 3.23 21.08 -8.18
N GLU A 88 3.12 22.10 -9.03
CA GLU A 88 2.80 21.95 -10.45
C GLU A 88 3.85 21.13 -11.20
N ALA A 89 5.12 21.26 -10.82
CA ALA A 89 6.22 20.52 -11.47
C ALA A 89 6.11 19.00 -11.32
N GLN A 90 5.47 18.54 -10.26
CA GLN A 90 5.25 17.09 -10.00
C GLN A 90 3.79 16.68 -10.21
N ALA A 91 2.96 17.51 -10.82
CA ALA A 91 1.54 17.24 -11.03
C ALA A 91 1.26 15.96 -11.85
N LEU A 92 2.25 15.47 -12.59
CA LEU A 92 2.17 14.24 -13.39
C LEU A 92 2.29 12.95 -12.54
N ALA A 93 2.78 13.04 -11.30
CA ALA A 93 3.17 11.89 -10.51
C ALA A 93 2.34 11.78 -9.20
N ALA A 94 1.84 10.59 -8.92
CA ALA A 94 1.28 10.22 -7.62
C ALA A 94 2.18 9.21 -6.92
N GLN A 95 1.86 8.88 -5.68
CA GLN A 95 2.62 7.94 -4.87
C GLN A 95 1.72 6.82 -4.31
N LEU A 96 2.13 5.57 -4.50
CA LEU A 96 1.58 4.42 -3.79
C LEU A 96 2.26 4.34 -2.43
N THR A 97 1.47 4.38 -1.36
CA THR A 97 1.96 4.29 0.01
C THR A 97 1.17 3.29 0.84
N SER A 98 1.69 2.91 2.00
CA SER A 98 0.96 2.14 3.01
C SER A 98 0.35 0.84 2.47
N ASN A 99 1.06 0.17 1.52
CA ASN A 99 0.60 -1.09 0.94
C ASN A 99 1.00 -2.27 1.85
N PHE A 100 0.00 -2.98 2.36
CA PHE A 100 0.23 -4.17 3.17
C PHE A 100 -0.93 -5.16 3.08
N ILE A 101 -0.63 -6.43 3.32
CA ILE A 101 -1.60 -7.50 3.57
C ILE A 101 -1.22 -8.19 4.87
N ALA A 102 -2.20 -8.42 5.74
CA ALA A 102 -2.02 -9.18 6.97
C ALA A 102 -1.48 -10.59 6.66
N PRO A 103 -0.53 -11.14 7.46
CA PRO A 103 0.09 -12.44 7.19
C PRO A 103 -0.91 -13.57 6.94
N TRP A 104 -2.01 -13.59 7.69
CA TRP A 104 -3.06 -14.62 7.60
C TRP A 104 -3.86 -14.59 6.29
N ALA A 105 -3.82 -13.47 5.53
CA ALA A 105 -4.52 -13.30 4.25
C ALA A 105 -3.59 -13.34 3.02
N ARG A 106 -2.32 -13.69 3.21
CA ARG A 106 -1.37 -13.82 2.10
C ARG A 106 -1.68 -15.03 1.23
N GLY A 107 -1.12 -15.06 0.01
CA GLY A 107 -1.32 -16.18 -0.93
C GLY A 107 -2.59 -16.10 -1.79
N HIS A 108 -3.44 -15.07 -1.61
CA HIS A 108 -4.69 -14.89 -2.35
C HIS A 108 -4.60 -13.84 -3.48
N GLY A 109 -3.39 -13.35 -3.82
CA GLY A 109 -3.19 -12.35 -4.87
C GLY A 109 -3.61 -10.92 -4.50
N LEU A 110 -4.06 -10.67 -3.26
CA LEU A 110 -4.63 -9.39 -2.83
C LEU A 110 -3.64 -8.24 -2.86
N ALA A 111 -2.36 -8.48 -2.54
CA ALA A 111 -1.32 -7.43 -2.64
C ALA A 111 -1.17 -6.92 -4.07
N ARG A 112 -1.15 -7.83 -5.05
CA ARG A 112 -1.12 -7.49 -6.47
C ARG A 112 -2.37 -6.74 -6.89
N HIS A 113 -3.54 -7.20 -6.45
CA HIS A 113 -4.82 -6.57 -6.78
C HIS A 113 -4.90 -5.13 -6.23
N LEU A 114 -4.46 -4.90 -4.98
CA LEU A 114 -4.35 -3.55 -4.41
C LEU A 114 -3.51 -2.61 -5.27
N VAL A 115 -2.32 -3.04 -5.68
CA VAL A 115 -1.44 -2.21 -6.51
C VAL A 115 -2.10 -1.87 -7.83
N LEU A 116 -2.71 -2.84 -8.52
CA LEU A 116 -3.39 -2.62 -9.80
C LEU A 116 -4.57 -1.65 -9.67
N VAL A 117 -5.39 -1.78 -8.64
CA VAL A 117 -6.50 -0.85 -8.39
C VAL A 117 -6.00 0.57 -8.10
N VAL A 118 -4.87 0.71 -7.39
CA VAL A 118 -4.22 2.03 -7.19
C VAL A 118 -3.67 2.59 -8.50
N GLU A 119 -3.08 1.77 -9.37
CA GLU A 119 -2.62 2.18 -10.71
C GLU A 119 -3.78 2.69 -11.57
N ASP A 120 -4.91 1.97 -11.58
CA ASP A 120 -6.12 2.35 -12.31
C ASP A 120 -6.69 3.67 -11.78
N ALA A 121 -6.75 3.83 -10.46
CA ALA A 121 -7.20 5.06 -9.82
C ALA A 121 -6.28 6.25 -10.11
N ALA A 122 -4.97 6.04 -10.13
CA ALA A 122 -3.98 7.05 -10.49
C ALA A 122 -4.15 7.48 -11.96
N SER A 123 -4.29 6.50 -12.88
CA SER A 123 -4.50 6.75 -14.31
C SER A 123 -5.81 7.50 -14.54
N ALA A 124 -6.90 7.08 -13.90
CA ALA A 124 -8.21 7.73 -14.00
C ALA A 124 -8.19 9.18 -13.47
N ALA A 125 -7.29 9.48 -12.52
CA ALA A 125 -7.07 10.82 -12.00
C ALA A 125 -6.11 11.67 -12.86
N GLY A 126 -5.60 11.13 -13.99
CA GLY A 126 -4.74 11.81 -14.93
C GLY A 126 -3.24 11.74 -14.61
N PHE A 127 -2.82 10.95 -13.63
CA PHE A 127 -1.40 10.74 -13.35
C PHE A 127 -0.80 9.78 -14.38
N THR A 128 0.42 10.11 -14.83
CA THR A 128 1.18 9.31 -15.81
C THR A 128 2.35 8.57 -15.17
N VAL A 129 2.64 8.86 -13.91
CA VAL A 129 3.71 8.22 -13.13
C VAL A 129 3.19 7.84 -11.75
N LEU A 130 3.50 6.63 -11.30
CA LEU A 130 3.29 6.20 -9.93
C LEU A 130 4.63 5.85 -9.29
N ASN A 131 4.94 6.53 -8.20
CA ASN A 131 6.15 6.33 -7.40
C ASN A 131 5.83 5.46 -6.18
N LEU A 132 6.83 4.76 -5.67
CA LEU A 132 6.79 4.10 -4.36
C LEU A 132 8.21 3.96 -3.81
N ASP A 133 8.29 3.70 -2.51
CA ASP A 133 9.51 3.34 -1.81
C ASP A 133 9.27 2.15 -0.89
N VAL A 134 10.31 1.37 -0.64
CA VAL A 134 10.23 0.14 0.14
C VAL A 134 11.54 -0.15 0.85
N ARG A 135 11.47 -0.62 2.10
CA ARG A 135 12.65 -1.10 2.84
C ARG A 135 13.25 -2.34 2.18
N ASP A 136 14.56 -2.44 2.14
CA ASP A 136 15.30 -3.59 1.58
C ASP A 136 14.88 -4.93 2.20
N THR A 137 14.47 -4.92 3.46
CA THR A 137 14.00 -6.11 4.17
C THR A 137 12.65 -6.65 3.70
N GLN A 138 11.93 -5.94 2.83
CA GLN A 138 10.60 -6.32 2.32
C GLN A 138 10.70 -7.07 0.98
N ALA A 139 11.42 -8.20 0.94
CA ALA A 139 11.72 -8.94 -0.29
C ALA A 139 10.46 -9.30 -1.11
N ALA A 140 9.38 -9.72 -0.46
CA ALA A 140 8.14 -10.07 -1.15
C ALA A 140 7.47 -8.85 -1.82
N ALA A 141 7.54 -7.67 -1.21
CA ALA A 141 7.03 -6.43 -1.79
C ALA A 141 7.90 -5.99 -2.98
N ILE A 142 9.22 -6.10 -2.86
CA ILE A 142 10.17 -5.81 -3.94
C ILE A 142 9.87 -6.70 -5.16
N GLN A 143 9.76 -8.01 -4.97
CA GLN A 143 9.41 -8.95 -6.05
C GLN A 143 8.06 -8.61 -6.70
N LEU A 144 7.06 -8.23 -5.89
CA LEU A 144 5.76 -7.81 -6.38
C LEU A 144 5.87 -6.59 -7.29
N TYR A 145 6.55 -5.54 -6.85
CA TYR A 145 6.67 -4.30 -7.61
C TYR A 145 7.48 -4.50 -8.90
N GLU A 146 8.62 -5.19 -8.82
CA GLU A 146 9.43 -5.52 -10.00
C GLU A 146 8.64 -6.39 -10.99
N GLY A 147 7.88 -7.37 -10.51
CA GLY A 147 6.98 -8.21 -11.31
C GLY A 147 5.79 -7.47 -11.93
N LEU A 148 5.44 -6.28 -11.41
CA LEU A 148 4.44 -5.37 -11.97
C LEU A 148 5.04 -4.31 -12.90
N GLY A 149 6.35 -4.34 -13.14
CA GLY A 149 7.04 -3.44 -14.06
C GLY A 149 7.48 -2.11 -13.44
N TYR A 150 7.53 -2.02 -12.10
CA TYR A 150 8.19 -0.89 -11.45
C TYR A 150 9.70 -0.97 -11.63
N VAL A 151 10.31 0.17 -11.91
CA VAL A 151 11.76 0.30 -12.15
C VAL A 151 12.40 0.95 -10.93
N ARG A 152 13.41 0.28 -10.35
CA ARG A 152 14.24 0.84 -9.30
C ARG A 152 15.14 1.92 -9.89
N TRP A 153 15.06 3.13 -9.35
CA TRP A 153 15.89 4.24 -9.81
C TRP A 153 16.86 4.75 -8.75
N GLY A 154 16.68 4.32 -7.49
CA GLY A 154 17.58 4.77 -6.43
C GLY A 154 17.53 3.87 -5.20
N THR A 155 18.58 3.97 -4.37
CA THR A 155 18.70 3.32 -3.07
C THR A 155 19.26 4.32 -2.07
N HIS A 156 18.56 4.46 -0.93
CA HIS A 156 19.03 5.25 0.20
C HIS A 156 19.63 4.31 1.25
N PRO A 157 20.92 4.41 1.59
CA PRO A 157 21.57 3.46 2.48
C PRO A 157 21.07 3.54 3.93
N ALA A 158 20.62 4.70 4.38
CA ALA A 158 20.08 4.95 5.73
C ALA A 158 18.60 5.34 5.66
N TYR A 159 17.77 4.55 4.94
CA TYR A 159 16.36 4.82 4.71
C TYR A 159 15.49 4.67 5.97
N ALA A 160 15.79 3.67 6.78
CA ALA A 160 15.06 3.40 8.01
C ALA A 160 16.02 3.00 9.13
N ARG A 161 15.58 3.16 10.39
CA ARG A 161 16.28 2.63 11.55
C ARG A 161 15.42 1.58 12.23
N VAL A 162 15.89 0.34 12.29
CA VAL A 162 15.19 -0.79 12.89
C VAL A 162 16.16 -1.42 13.91
N ASP A 163 15.74 -1.55 15.17
CA ASP A 163 16.55 -2.10 16.26
C ASP A 163 17.96 -1.47 16.35
N GLY A 164 18.00 -0.14 16.17
CA GLY A 164 19.25 0.63 16.22
C GLY A 164 20.13 0.54 14.96
N ARG A 165 19.77 -0.28 13.97
CA ARG A 165 20.53 -0.45 12.71
C ARG A 165 19.90 0.34 11.58
N GLU A 166 20.73 0.94 10.75
CA GLU A 166 20.28 1.57 9.51
C GLU A 166 19.98 0.49 8.48
N ILE A 167 18.79 0.60 7.86
CA ILE A 167 18.29 -0.31 6.84
C ILE A 167 18.15 0.48 5.54
N PRO A 168 18.69 -0.04 4.42
CA PRO A 168 18.49 0.57 3.11
C PRO A 168 17.03 0.57 2.69
N GLY A 169 16.68 1.48 1.80
CA GLY A 169 15.39 1.50 1.12
C GLY A 169 15.56 1.85 -0.34
N HIS A 170 14.65 1.33 -1.13
CA HIS A 170 14.68 1.43 -2.58
C HIS A 170 13.53 2.28 -3.07
N TYR A 171 13.79 3.11 -4.06
CA TYR A 171 12.83 3.98 -4.72
C TYR A 171 12.52 3.45 -6.10
N TYR A 172 11.23 3.35 -6.39
CA TYR A 172 10.70 2.82 -7.64
C TYR A 172 9.74 3.80 -8.29
N PHE A 173 9.62 3.71 -9.60
CA PHE A 173 8.56 4.36 -10.36
C PHE A 173 8.01 3.43 -11.44
N LYS A 174 6.80 3.72 -11.89
CA LYS A 174 6.19 3.09 -13.06
C LYS A 174 5.49 4.16 -13.89
N ARG A 175 5.67 4.12 -15.22
CA ARG A 175 4.83 4.90 -16.14
C ARG A 175 3.49 4.22 -16.30
N LEU A 176 2.42 4.98 -16.14
CA LEU A 176 1.05 4.53 -16.35
C LEU A 176 0.67 4.90 -17.79
N GLY A 177 -0.07 4.02 -18.50
CA GLY A 177 -0.52 4.31 -19.87
C GLY A 177 0.36 3.81 -21.02
N GLY A 178 1.35 2.96 -20.75
CA GLY A 178 1.92 2.07 -21.78
C GLY A 178 3.03 2.61 -22.69
N GLU A 179 3.57 3.82 -22.49
CA GLU A 179 4.81 4.20 -23.19
C GLU A 179 6.03 3.72 -22.41
N ALA A 180 6.77 2.77 -23.03
CA ALA A 180 8.08 2.35 -22.52
C ALA A 180 9.04 3.55 -22.55
N LEU A 181 9.93 3.65 -21.53
CA LEU A 181 11.03 4.62 -21.55
C LEU A 181 11.82 4.47 -22.86
N PRO A 182 12.14 5.56 -23.55
CA PRO A 182 13.16 5.49 -24.59
C PRO A 182 14.46 4.99 -23.96
N ARG A 183 15.07 4.00 -24.60
CA ARG A 183 16.35 3.42 -24.18
C ARG A 183 17.48 4.44 -24.33
#